data_374d0b8ca96083c8d3ece5ab48838405
#
_entry.id   374d0b8ca96083c8d3ece5ab48838405
#
_cell.length_a   1.000
_cell.length_b   1.000
_cell.length_c   1.000
_cell.angle_alpha   90.00
_cell.angle_beta   90.00
_cell.angle_gamma   90.00
#
_symmetry.space_group_name_H-M   'P 1'
#
loop_
_entity.id
_entity.type
_entity.pdbx_description
1 polymer ?
#
loop_
_entity_poly.entity_id
_entity_poly.type
_entity_poly.pdbx_seq_one_letter_code
_entity_poly.pdbx_strand_id
1 'polypeptide(L)'
;MENNQLFIYNTLTRKKELFVPLHAPHVGMYVCGPTVYGDGHLGHARPAITFDIVFRYLTHLGYKVRYVRNITDVGHLEHDADDGEDKIAKKARLEQLEPMEVVQYYLLRYHKAMEALNVLPPSIEPHASGHIIEQIKLVEEILKNGYAYESKGSVYFDVAKYNKDHHYGVLSGRNLDDVLNTTRELDGQDEKHNPADFALWKCAQPEHIMRWPSPWSNGFPDWHCECTAMGRKYLGETFDIHGGGMDLVFPHHECEIAQAVASEGHQMVRYWMHNNMITINGQKMGKSLGNFITLDEFFTGSNKLLTQAYSPMTIRFFILQAHYRSTVDFSNEALQAAEKGLERLLEGVKNLDRITPAKATSGIEPKGLREKCYEAMNDDLNTPIVISHLFDATRMINTVIDKKATISAEDLEELKSVFHLFVFDILGLKAEAENNAAREEAYGKVVDMLLEQRMQAKANKDWATSDKIRDNLAALGFEVKDTKDGFTWKLNK
;
A
#
# COMPACT_ATOMS: atom_id res chain seq x y z
N MET A 1 -10.32 25.58 -10.76
CA MET A 1 -9.07 24.80 -10.72
C MET A 1 -8.32 25.02 -12.04
N GLU A 2 -7.89 26.25 -12.27
CA GLU A 2 -7.14 26.63 -13.45
C GLU A 2 -5.68 26.24 -13.26
N ASN A 3 -5.13 25.47 -14.20
CA ASN A 3 -3.72 25.07 -14.32
C ASN A 3 -3.13 24.00 -13.37
N ASN A 4 -3.89 23.08 -12.83
CA ASN A 4 -3.28 21.93 -12.16
C ASN A 4 -2.85 20.87 -13.20
N GLN A 5 -1.66 21.04 -13.77
CA GLN A 5 -1.06 20.10 -14.72
C GLN A 5 -0.27 19.03 -13.95
N LEU A 6 -0.88 17.85 -13.77
CA LEU A 6 -0.21 16.70 -13.17
C LEU A 6 0.78 16.09 -14.18
N PHE A 7 2.05 16.02 -13.81
CA PHE A 7 3.06 15.23 -14.50
C PHE A 7 3.31 13.95 -13.74
N ILE A 8 3.42 12.83 -14.45
CA ILE A 8 3.76 11.52 -13.88
C ILE A 8 4.93 10.92 -14.66
N TYR A 9 5.79 10.17 -13.95
CA TYR A 9 6.89 9.47 -14.59
C TYR A 9 6.38 8.20 -15.24
N ASN A 10 6.54 8.10 -16.55
CA ASN A 10 6.19 6.92 -17.33
C ASN A 10 7.44 6.04 -17.51
N THR A 11 7.40 4.83 -16.93
CA THR A 11 8.53 3.89 -17.01
C THR A 11 8.83 3.48 -18.46
N LEU A 12 7.82 3.41 -19.31
CA LEU A 12 7.99 3.03 -20.71
C LEU A 12 8.85 4.05 -21.48
N THR A 13 8.57 5.34 -21.30
CA THR A 13 9.30 6.42 -22.00
C THR A 13 10.47 6.96 -21.18
N ARG A 14 10.55 6.59 -19.89
CA ARG A 14 11.55 7.06 -18.92
C ARG A 14 11.58 8.58 -18.74
N LYS A 15 10.41 9.22 -18.85
CA LYS A 15 10.22 10.66 -18.74
C LYS A 15 9.03 10.99 -17.86
N LYS A 16 9.06 12.19 -17.27
CA LYS A 16 7.85 12.79 -16.70
C LYS A 16 7.02 13.34 -17.85
N GLU A 17 5.77 12.95 -17.91
CA GLU A 17 4.83 13.32 -18.96
C GLU A 17 3.59 13.96 -18.33
N LEU A 18 3.02 14.92 -19.05
CA LEU A 18 1.73 15.49 -18.66
C LEU A 18 0.66 14.39 -18.68
N PHE A 19 -0.01 14.21 -17.56
CA PHE A 19 -1.11 13.25 -17.47
C PHE A 19 -2.32 13.76 -18.25
N VAL A 20 -2.69 13.04 -19.29
CA VAL A 20 -3.87 13.30 -20.12
C VAL A 20 -4.65 11.99 -20.23
N PRO A 21 -5.82 11.86 -19.58
CA PRO A 21 -6.59 10.63 -19.66
C PRO A 21 -7.14 10.39 -21.06
N LEU A 22 -7.31 9.11 -21.42
CA LEU A 22 -7.88 8.70 -22.71
C LEU A 22 -9.32 9.21 -22.88
N HIS A 23 -10.10 9.21 -21.81
CA HIS A 23 -11.53 9.51 -21.83
C HIS A 23 -11.94 10.41 -20.64
N ALA A 24 -11.40 11.64 -20.58
CA ALA A 24 -11.74 12.59 -19.52
C ALA A 24 -13.27 12.75 -19.33
N PRO A 25 -13.78 12.78 -18.09
CA PRO A 25 -13.08 12.77 -16.81
C PRO A 25 -12.77 11.34 -16.28
N HIS A 26 -12.99 10.28 -17.07
CA HIS A 26 -12.79 8.91 -16.66
C HIS A 26 -11.32 8.51 -16.80
N VAL A 27 -10.82 7.78 -15.80
CA VAL A 27 -9.46 7.24 -15.76
C VAL A 27 -9.53 5.76 -15.43
N GLY A 28 -8.94 4.91 -16.27
CA GLY A 28 -8.73 3.50 -16.00
C GLY A 28 -7.37 3.28 -15.33
N MET A 29 -7.37 2.67 -14.14
CA MET A 29 -6.14 2.36 -13.41
C MET A 29 -6.14 0.89 -13.00
N TYR A 30 -5.13 0.12 -13.42
CA TYR A 30 -4.88 -1.25 -13.01
C TYR A 30 -3.62 -1.33 -12.16
N VAL A 31 -3.65 -2.06 -11.06
CA VAL A 31 -2.47 -2.30 -10.22
C VAL A 31 -2.38 -3.79 -9.90
N CYS A 32 -1.20 -4.37 -10.10
CA CYS A 32 -0.97 -5.76 -9.71
C CYS A 32 -1.19 -5.95 -8.22
N GLY A 33 -2.03 -6.92 -7.89
CA GLY A 33 -2.39 -7.26 -6.52
C GLY A 33 -1.52 -8.37 -5.91
N PRO A 34 -1.83 -8.81 -4.70
CA PRO A 34 -1.06 -9.82 -4.01
C PRO A 34 -1.37 -11.23 -4.48
N THR A 35 -0.38 -12.13 -4.38
CA THR A 35 -0.61 -13.56 -4.32
C THR A 35 -0.92 -13.95 -2.87
N VAL A 36 -2.11 -14.50 -2.63
CA VAL A 36 -2.67 -14.67 -1.28
C VAL A 36 -2.33 -16.02 -0.65
N TYR A 37 -1.05 -16.28 -0.42
CA TYR A 37 -0.54 -17.50 0.26
C TYR A 37 0.18 -17.21 1.59
N GLY A 38 0.21 -15.95 2.03
CA GLY A 38 0.88 -15.52 3.24
C GLY A 38 0.45 -14.15 3.69
N ASP A 39 0.85 -13.78 4.91
CA ASP A 39 0.55 -12.46 5.49
C ASP A 39 1.17 -11.31 4.70
N GLY A 40 0.46 -10.19 4.70
CA GLY A 40 0.96 -8.95 4.12
C GLY A 40 2.24 -8.46 4.80
N HIS A 41 3.14 -7.87 4.01
CA HIS A 41 4.41 -7.32 4.47
C HIS A 41 4.69 -5.95 3.82
N LEU A 42 5.79 -5.30 4.16
CA LEU A 42 6.13 -3.96 3.65
C LEU A 42 6.18 -3.90 2.11
N GLY A 43 6.58 -5.00 1.44
CA GLY A 43 6.55 -5.10 -0.02
C GLY A 43 5.14 -5.02 -0.62
N HIS A 44 4.10 -5.41 0.13
CA HIS A 44 2.70 -5.21 -0.25
C HIS A 44 2.19 -3.83 0.15
N ALA A 45 2.62 -3.30 1.31
CA ALA A 45 2.21 -1.97 1.77
C ALA A 45 2.71 -0.86 0.85
N ARG A 46 3.92 -0.97 0.32
CA ARG A 46 4.54 0.04 -0.53
C ARG A 46 3.72 0.35 -1.78
N PRO A 47 3.43 -0.62 -2.68
CA PRO A 47 2.57 -0.36 -3.83
C PRO A 47 1.16 0.05 -3.42
N ALA A 48 0.56 -0.60 -2.42
CA ALA A 48 -0.77 -0.28 -1.96
C ALA A 48 -0.91 1.20 -1.54
N ILE A 49 0.03 1.72 -0.73
CA ILE A 49 0.04 3.13 -0.31
C ILE A 49 0.37 4.05 -1.50
N THR A 50 1.31 3.68 -2.35
CA THR A 50 1.67 4.49 -3.52
C THR A 50 0.47 4.71 -4.43
N PHE A 51 -0.23 3.64 -4.81
CA PHE A 51 -1.38 3.74 -5.72
C PHE A 51 -2.65 4.25 -5.02
N ASP A 52 -2.74 4.15 -3.70
CA ASP A 52 -3.75 4.87 -2.92
C ASP A 52 -3.57 6.39 -3.03
N ILE A 53 -2.33 6.90 -3.00
CA ILE A 53 -2.04 8.32 -3.24
C ILE A 53 -2.43 8.72 -4.66
N VAL A 54 -2.10 7.91 -5.67
CA VAL A 54 -2.52 8.16 -7.08
C VAL A 54 -4.05 8.25 -7.15
N PHE A 55 -4.73 7.26 -6.58
CA PHE A 55 -6.20 7.19 -6.60
C PHE A 55 -6.86 8.38 -5.89
N ARG A 56 -6.39 8.72 -4.68
CA ARG A 56 -6.89 9.87 -3.91
C ARG A 56 -6.65 11.19 -4.66
N TYR A 57 -5.46 11.38 -5.19
CA TYR A 57 -5.11 12.64 -5.84
C TYR A 57 -5.85 12.83 -7.16
N LEU A 58 -5.94 11.81 -8.01
CA LEU A 58 -6.74 11.86 -9.24
C LEU A 58 -8.22 12.13 -8.94
N THR A 59 -8.77 11.49 -7.91
CA THR A 59 -10.16 11.73 -7.47
C THR A 59 -10.34 13.17 -6.98
N HIS A 60 -9.38 13.70 -6.23
CA HIS A 60 -9.37 15.08 -5.76
C HIS A 60 -9.31 16.08 -6.95
N LEU A 61 -8.56 15.78 -7.99
CA LEU A 61 -8.51 16.57 -9.22
C LEU A 61 -9.80 16.52 -10.06
N GLY A 62 -10.80 15.73 -9.62
CA GLY A 62 -12.11 15.62 -10.26
C GLY A 62 -12.23 14.50 -11.28
N TYR A 63 -11.24 13.64 -11.42
CA TYR A 63 -11.34 12.46 -12.27
C TYR A 63 -12.21 11.37 -11.63
N LYS A 64 -12.90 10.61 -12.49
CA LYS A 64 -13.67 9.41 -12.13
C LYS A 64 -12.81 8.18 -12.37
N VAL A 65 -12.09 7.77 -11.33
CA VAL A 65 -11.12 6.68 -11.44
C VAL A 65 -11.81 5.33 -11.27
N ARG A 66 -11.70 4.45 -12.28
CA ARG A 66 -11.99 3.03 -12.13
C ARG A 66 -10.69 2.32 -11.78
N TYR A 67 -10.53 2.01 -10.50
CA TYR A 67 -9.37 1.34 -9.97
C TYR A 67 -9.60 -0.16 -9.87
N VAL A 68 -8.80 -0.95 -10.61
CA VAL A 68 -8.81 -2.42 -10.61
C VAL A 68 -7.52 -2.90 -9.96
N ARG A 69 -7.63 -3.81 -9.00
CA ARG A 69 -6.50 -4.51 -8.38
C ARG A 69 -6.87 -5.97 -8.25
N ASN A 70 -6.10 -6.85 -8.91
CA ASN A 70 -6.41 -8.28 -8.90
C ASN A 70 -6.00 -8.97 -7.60
N ILE A 71 -6.53 -10.17 -7.43
CA ILE A 71 -6.08 -11.18 -6.47
C ILE A 71 -5.56 -12.37 -7.26
N THR A 72 -4.27 -12.67 -7.10
CA THR A 72 -3.66 -13.88 -7.65
C THR A 72 -3.93 -15.03 -6.69
N ASP A 73 -4.87 -15.88 -7.07
CA ASP A 73 -5.32 -17.04 -6.31
C ASP A 73 -5.09 -18.38 -7.01
N VAL A 74 -4.36 -18.37 -8.15
CA VAL A 74 -3.93 -19.54 -8.93
C VAL A 74 -2.77 -19.18 -9.87
N GLY A 75 -1.98 -20.14 -10.26
CA GLY A 75 -1.03 -20.04 -11.38
C GLY A 75 0.29 -19.32 -11.06
N HIS A 76 0.56 -18.98 -9.81
CA HIS A 76 1.82 -18.39 -9.41
C HIS A 76 2.74 -19.46 -8.83
N LEU A 77 3.64 -19.96 -9.66
CA LEU A 77 4.56 -21.03 -9.32
C LEU A 77 5.72 -20.54 -8.45
N GLU A 78 6.43 -21.49 -7.82
CA GLU A 78 7.61 -21.19 -7.00
C GLU A 78 8.73 -20.58 -7.83
N HIS A 79 9.53 -19.73 -7.20
CA HIS A 79 10.66 -19.03 -7.81
C HIS A 79 10.32 -18.12 -8.99
N ASP A 80 9.02 -17.79 -9.20
CA ASP A 80 8.53 -17.03 -10.36
C ASP A 80 9.00 -17.69 -11.68
N ALA A 81 8.99 -19.03 -11.70
CA ALA A 81 9.40 -19.88 -12.80
C ALA A 81 8.19 -20.52 -13.47
N ASP A 82 8.38 -21.06 -14.70
CA ASP A 82 7.32 -21.78 -15.41
C ASP A 82 7.17 -23.23 -14.94
N ASP A 83 7.93 -23.65 -13.95
CA ASP A 83 7.89 -24.99 -13.37
C ASP A 83 7.97 -24.95 -11.85
N GLY A 84 7.44 -25.99 -11.20
CA GLY A 84 7.38 -26.07 -9.76
C GLY A 84 5.95 -26.16 -9.24
N GLU A 85 5.80 -26.19 -7.93
CA GLU A 85 4.49 -26.25 -7.28
C GLU A 85 3.88 -24.84 -7.20
N ASP A 86 2.58 -24.71 -7.43
CA ASP A 86 1.84 -23.47 -7.17
C ASP A 86 1.97 -23.06 -5.69
N LYS A 87 2.27 -21.78 -5.41
CA LYS A 87 2.52 -21.25 -4.06
C LYS A 87 1.37 -21.50 -3.11
N ILE A 88 0.13 -21.40 -3.59
CA ILE A 88 -1.09 -21.62 -2.80
C ILE A 88 -1.30 -23.11 -2.57
N ALA A 89 -1.15 -23.93 -3.62
CA ALA A 89 -1.28 -25.39 -3.52
C ALA A 89 -0.25 -25.99 -2.54
N LYS A 90 1.00 -25.53 -2.63
CA LYS A 90 2.05 -25.91 -1.67
C LYS A 90 1.69 -25.56 -0.23
N LYS A 91 1.21 -24.35 -0.01
CA LYS A 91 0.79 -23.88 1.32
C LYS A 91 -0.37 -24.72 1.85
N ALA A 92 -1.37 -24.98 1.02
CA ALA A 92 -2.53 -25.81 1.35
C ALA A 92 -2.10 -27.24 1.74
N ARG A 93 -1.22 -27.86 0.96
CA ARG A 93 -0.69 -29.19 1.24
C ARG A 93 0.08 -29.24 2.57
N LEU A 94 0.92 -28.24 2.83
CA LEU A 94 1.71 -28.17 4.08
C LEU A 94 0.83 -27.98 5.32
N GLU A 95 -0.28 -27.26 5.19
CA GLU A 95 -1.22 -26.99 6.29
C GLU A 95 -2.41 -27.95 6.33
N GLN A 96 -2.48 -28.90 5.40
CA GLN A 96 -3.59 -29.87 5.24
C GLN A 96 -4.95 -29.19 5.04
N LEU A 97 -4.97 -28.13 4.20
CA LEU A 97 -6.14 -27.33 3.86
C LEU A 97 -6.43 -27.46 2.35
N GLU A 98 -7.63 -27.03 1.94
CA GLU A 98 -7.94 -26.79 0.54
C GLU A 98 -7.31 -25.45 0.07
N PRO A 99 -6.87 -25.34 -1.20
CA PRO A 99 -6.30 -24.08 -1.71
C PRO A 99 -7.18 -22.85 -1.47
N MET A 100 -8.50 -22.97 -1.62
CA MET A 100 -9.40 -21.85 -1.39
C MET A 100 -9.61 -21.46 0.08
N GLU A 101 -9.33 -22.37 1.03
CA GLU A 101 -9.27 -22.04 2.46
C GLU A 101 -8.05 -21.15 2.74
N VAL A 102 -6.89 -21.48 2.14
CA VAL A 102 -5.68 -20.66 2.21
C VAL A 102 -5.94 -19.28 1.63
N VAL A 103 -6.50 -19.21 0.43
CA VAL A 103 -6.86 -17.94 -0.25
C VAL A 103 -7.76 -17.10 0.65
N GLN A 104 -8.88 -17.67 1.14
CA GLN A 104 -9.84 -16.97 1.99
C GLN A 104 -9.18 -16.41 3.25
N TYR A 105 -8.38 -17.22 3.92
CA TYR A 105 -7.71 -16.85 5.16
C TYR A 105 -6.75 -15.66 4.97
N TYR A 106 -5.83 -15.76 4.00
CA TYR A 106 -4.83 -14.71 3.79
C TYR A 106 -5.39 -13.46 3.12
N LEU A 107 -6.42 -13.58 2.27
CA LEU A 107 -7.11 -12.44 1.69
C LEU A 107 -7.79 -11.58 2.76
N LEU A 108 -8.48 -12.18 3.71
CA LEU A 108 -9.09 -11.44 4.82
C LEU A 108 -8.05 -10.71 5.68
N ARG A 109 -6.90 -11.33 5.92
CA ARG A 109 -5.79 -10.71 6.66
C ARG A 109 -5.15 -9.57 5.86
N TYR A 110 -5.00 -9.75 4.55
CA TYR A 110 -4.54 -8.69 3.66
C TYR A 110 -5.48 -7.47 3.69
N HIS A 111 -6.78 -7.68 3.55
CA HIS A 111 -7.76 -6.59 3.61
C HIS A 111 -7.71 -5.84 4.95
N LYS A 112 -7.65 -6.57 6.08
CA LYS A 112 -7.50 -5.93 7.41
C LYS A 112 -6.23 -5.09 7.51
N ALA A 113 -5.11 -5.57 6.99
CA ALA A 113 -3.87 -4.81 6.99
C ALA A 113 -3.97 -3.55 6.11
N MET A 114 -4.61 -3.63 4.94
CA MET A 114 -4.82 -2.47 4.06
C MET A 114 -5.79 -1.46 4.69
N GLU A 115 -6.85 -1.90 5.33
CA GLU A 115 -7.76 -1.04 6.09
C GLU A 115 -7.04 -0.32 7.25
N ALA A 116 -6.24 -1.05 8.01
CA ALA A 116 -5.42 -0.46 9.07
C ALA A 116 -4.46 0.62 8.54
N LEU A 117 -3.85 0.41 7.38
CA LEU A 117 -3.02 1.39 6.68
C LEU A 117 -3.83 2.53 6.02
N ASN A 118 -5.17 2.56 6.15
CA ASN A 118 -6.07 3.51 5.51
C ASN A 118 -5.94 3.56 3.98
N VAL A 119 -5.63 2.42 3.36
CA VAL A 119 -5.66 2.25 1.91
C VAL A 119 -7.11 2.09 1.46
N LEU A 120 -7.54 2.91 0.51
CA LEU A 120 -8.89 2.81 -0.05
C LEU A 120 -9.05 1.51 -0.86
N PRO A 121 -10.21 0.87 -0.77
CA PRO A 121 -10.47 -0.32 -1.59
C PRO A 121 -10.48 0.04 -3.08
N PRO A 122 -10.07 -0.88 -3.96
CA PRO A 122 -10.25 -0.69 -5.40
C PRO A 122 -11.74 -0.70 -5.78
N SER A 123 -12.06 -0.15 -6.95
CA SER A 123 -13.42 -0.20 -7.49
C SER A 123 -13.83 -1.62 -7.84
N ILE A 124 -12.88 -2.44 -8.30
CA ILE A 124 -13.07 -3.84 -8.68
C ILE A 124 -11.83 -4.62 -8.22
N GLU A 125 -12.05 -5.75 -7.56
CA GLU A 125 -10.98 -6.65 -7.11
C GLU A 125 -11.21 -8.06 -7.69
N PRO A 126 -10.82 -8.29 -8.96
CA PRO A 126 -11.05 -9.56 -9.64
C PRO A 126 -10.05 -10.63 -9.19
N HIS A 127 -10.52 -11.87 -9.12
CA HIS A 127 -9.70 -13.06 -8.85
C HIS A 127 -9.26 -13.72 -10.16
N ALA A 128 -8.03 -14.18 -10.23
CA ALA A 128 -7.49 -14.89 -11.39
C ALA A 128 -8.30 -16.15 -11.70
N SER A 129 -8.67 -16.95 -10.67
CA SER A 129 -9.50 -18.16 -10.80
C SER A 129 -10.92 -17.88 -11.32
N GLY A 130 -11.44 -16.67 -11.11
CA GLY A 130 -12.74 -16.23 -11.63
C GLY A 130 -12.69 -15.77 -13.08
N HIS A 131 -11.53 -15.74 -13.72
CA HIS A 131 -11.32 -15.20 -15.07
C HIS A 131 -10.61 -16.16 -16.03
N ILE A 132 -10.79 -17.46 -15.79
CA ILE A 132 -10.18 -18.52 -16.61
C ILE A 132 -10.63 -18.44 -18.07
N ILE A 133 -11.89 -18.13 -18.33
CA ILE A 133 -12.42 -18.02 -19.69
C ILE A 133 -11.74 -16.88 -20.45
N GLU A 134 -11.55 -15.73 -19.83
CA GLU A 134 -10.88 -14.57 -20.41
C GLU A 134 -9.41 -14.87 -20.70
N GLN A 135 -8.74 -15.57 -19.80
CA GLN A 135 -7.34 -15.96 -19.98
C GLN A 135 -7.19 -17.01 -21.11
N ILE A 136 -8.06 -18.01 -21.18
CA ILE A 136 -8.09 -18.96 -22.30
C ILE A 136 -8.24 -18.22 -23.64
N LYS A 137 -9.19 -17.26 -23.73
CA LYS A 137 -9.40 -16.48 -24.96
C LYS A 137 -8.18 -15.67 -25.36
N LEU A 138 -7.51 -15.05 -24.40
CA LEU A 138 -6.26 -14.32 -24.64
C LEU A 138 -5.21 -15.25 -25.24
N VAL A 139 -5.04 -16.45 -24.68
CA VAL A 139 -4.08 -17.44 -25.19
C VAL A 139 -4.46 -17.93 -26.59
N GLU A 140 -5.74 -18.18 -26.86
CA GLU A 140 -6.24 -18.54 -28.19
C GLU A 140 -5.94 -17.46 -29.25
N GLU A 141 -6.10 -16.16 -28.88
CA GLU A 141 -5.80 -15.03 -29.77
C GLU A 141 -4.31 -14.94 -30.07
N ILE A 142 -3.44 -15.11 -29.06
CA ILE A 142 -1.98 -15.12 -29.23
C ILE A 142 -1.53 -16.30 -30.10
N LEU A 143 -2.08 -17.50 -29.88
CA LEU A 143 -1.85 -18.69 -30.73
C LEU A 143 -2.27 -18.44 -32.18
N LYS A 144 -3.48 -17.91 -32.40
CA LYS A 144 -4.03 -17.60 -33.72
C LYS A 144 -3.15 -16.62 -34.49
N ASN A 145 -2.58 -15.62 -33.80
CA ASN A 145 -1.68 -14.64 -34.38
C ASN A 145 -0.25 -15.19 -34.54
N GLY A 146 -0.01 -16.41 -34.05
CA GLY A 146 1.22 -17.17 -34.26
C GLY A 146 2.37 -16.79 -33.37
N TYR A 147 2.14 -16.12 -32.22
CA TYR A 147 3.17 -15.77 -31.23
C TYR A 147 3.21 -16.74 -30.03
N ALA A 148 2.47 -17.85 -30.11
CA ALA A 148 2.53 -18.92 -29.13
C ALA A 148 2.53 -20.29 -29.83
N TYR A 149 2.88 -21.32 -29.07
CA TYR A 149 2.88 -22.71 -29.52
C TYR A 149 2.49 -23.67 -28.39
N GLU A 150 1.93 -24.81 -28.77
CA GLU A 150 1.61 -25.91 -27.85
C GLU A 150 2.81 -26.86 -27.69
N SER A 151 3.07 -27.27 -26.43
CA SER A 151 4.04 -28.30 -26.11
C SER A 151 3.55 -29.14 -24.93
N LYS A 152 3.44 -30.44 -25.09
CA LYS A 152 3.01 -31.44 -24.07
C LYS A 152 1.73 -31.03 -23.29
N GLY A 153 0.78 -30.35 -23.96
CA GLY A 153 -0.47 -29.89 -23.34
C GLY A 153 -0.37 -28.54 -22.61
N SER A 154 0.80 -27.94 -22.55
CA SER A 154 1.05 -26.55 -22.13
C SER A 154 1.11 -25.63 -23.35
N VAL A 155 0.93 -24.31 -23.14
CA VAL A 155 1.09 -23.29 -24.18
C VAL A 155 2.14 -22.28 -23.73
N TYR A 156 3.08 -21.99 -24.62
CA TYR A 156 4.17 -21.07 -24.38
C TYR A 156 4.16 -19.92 -25.37
N PHE A 157 4.54 -18.73 -24.91
CA PHE A 157 4.75 -17.56 -25.73
C PHE A 157 6.12 -17.67 -26.44
N ASP A 158 6.15 -17.49 -27.75
CA ASP A 158 7.37 -17.53 -28.58
C ASP A 158 8.05 -16.15 -28.61
N VAL A 159 8.92 -15.91 -27.59
CA VAL A 159 9.64 -14.65 -27.44
C VAL A 159 10.56 -14.37 -28.63
N ALA A 160 11.21 -15.40 -29.17
CA ALA A 160 12.13 -15.24 -30.28
C ALA A 160 11.38 -14.79 -31.55
N LYS A 161 10.22 -15.35 -31.84
CA LYS A 161 9.37 -14.93 -32.95
C LYS A 161 8.81 -13.53 -32.74
N TYR A 162 8.26 -13.24 -31.56
CA TYR A 162 7.77 -11.92 -31.21
C TYR A 162 8.85 -10.85 -31.39
N ASN A 163 10.07 -11.10 -30.93
CA ASN A 163 11.18 -10.16 -31.02
C ASN A 163 11.67 -9.88 -32.46
N LYS A 164 11.31 -10.72 -33.43
CA LYS A 164 11.60 -10.44 -34.88
C LYS A 164 10.66 -9.38 -35.44
N ASP A 165 9.38 -9.39 -35.00
CA ASP A 165 8.34 -8.51 -35.54
C ASP A 165 8.16 -7.27 -34.67
N HIS A 166 8.43 -7.41 -33.36
CA HIS A 166 8.30 -6.41 -32.33
C HIS A 166 9.57 -6.40 -31.46
N HIS A 167 9.73 -5.43 -30.59
CA HIS A 167 10.85 -5.40 -29.66
C HIS A 167 10.43 -5.92 -28.29
N TYR A 168 10.95 -7.07 -27.85
CA TYR A 168 10.81 -7.57 -26.49
C TYR A 168 11.82 -6.87 -25.57
N GLY A 169 11.35 -6.32 -24.44
CA GLY A 169 12.20 -5.55 -23.54
C GLY A 169 12.00 -4.04 -23.62
N VAL A 170 10.91 -3.56 -24.24
CA VAL A 170 10.64 -2.11 -24.38
C VAL A 170 10.49 -1.39 -23.04
N LEU A 171 9.91 -2.07 -22.03
CA LEU A 171 9.69 -1.52 -20.70
C LEU A 171 10.95 -1.61 -19.84
N SER A 172 11.54 -2.78 -19.79
CA SER A 172 12.70 -3.09 -18.95
C SER A 172 14.01 -2.51 -19.50
N GLY A 173 14.07 -2.30 -20.81
CA GLY A 173 15.28 -1.89 -21.53
C GLY A 173 16.27 -3.03 -21.70
N ARG A 174 15.86 -4.27 -21.48
CA ARG A 174 16.66 -5.47 -21.73
C ARG A 174 16.57 -5.87 -23.20
N ASN A 175 17.66 -6.35 -23.75
CA ASN A 175 17.63 -7.03 -25.04
C ASN A 175 17.46 -8.55 -24.85
N LEU A 176 17.12 -9.27 -25.92
CA LEU A 176 16.90 -10.71 -25.83
C LEU A 176 18.17 -11.47 -25.38
N ASP A 177 19.36 -11.02 -25.80
CA ASP A 177 20.63 -11.64 -25.38
C ASP A 177 20.85 -11.50 -23.86
N ASP A 178 20.49 -10.35 -23.27
CA ASP A 178 20.55 -10.16 -21.83
C ASP A 178 19.58 -11.10 -21.10
N VAL A 179 18.38 -11.31 -21.66
CA VAL A 179 17.39 -12.25 -21.13
C VAL A 179 17.91 -13.67 -21.17
N LEU A 180 18.48 -14.10 -22.30
CA LEU A 180 19.07 -15.44 -22.46
C LEU A 180 20.23 -15.68 -21.49
N ASN A 181 21.07 -14.67 -21.27
CA ASN A 181 22.24 -14.77 -20.38
C ASN A 181 21.84 -14.79 -18.89
N THR A 182 20.64 -14.30 -18.55
CA THR A 182 20.13 -14.25 -17.16
C THR A 182 19.19 -15.40 -16.82
N THR A 183 18.70 -16.16 -17.82
CA THR A 183 17.90 -17.37 -17.60
C THR A 183 18.80 -18.44 -16.97
N ARG A 184 18.52 -18.78 -15.70
CA ARG A 184 19.10 -19.95 -15.04
C ARG A 184 18.64 -21.21 -15.78
N GLU A 185 19.44 -22.28 -15.72
CA GLU A 185 18.93 -23.63 -16.04
C GLU A 185 17.80 -23.95 -15.05
N LEU A 186 16.57 -23.74 -15.49
CA LEU A 186 15.36 -24.06 -14.73
C LEU A 186 14.80 -25.38 -15.28
N ASP A 187 14.19 -26.18 -14.41
CA ASP A 187 13.46 -27.37 -14.82
C ASP A 187 12.31 -26.97 -15.79
N GLY A 188 11.92 -27.88 -16.68
CA GLY A 188 10.86 -27.64 -17.69
C GLY A 188 11.34 -27.04 -19.02
N GLN A 189 12.65 -26.87 -19.21
CA GLN A 189 13.21 -26.36 -20.48
C GLN A 189 13.01 -27.32 -21.68
N ASP A 190 12.76 -28.61 -21.43
CA ASP A 190 12.47 -29.61 -22.48
C ASP A 190 11.15 -29.34 -23.24
N GLU A 191 10.30 -28.47 -22.74
CA GLU A 191 9.02 -28.10 -23.35
C GLU A 191 9.13 -26.84 -24.19
N LYS A 192 10.16 -26.02 -23.97
CA LYS A 192 10.33 -24.71 -24.60
C LYS A 192 11.21 -24.78 -25.85
N HIS A 193 10.86 -23.98 -26.86
CA HIS A 193 11.72 -23.78 -28.02
C HIS A 193 12.94 -22.92 -27.69
N ASN A 194 12.78 -21.97 -26.75
CA ASN A 194 13.81 -21.04 -26.33
C ASN A 194 13.72 -20.81 -24.81
N PRO A 195 14.82 -20.72 -24.06
CA PRO A 195 14.81 -20.45 -22.63
C PRO A 195 14.10 -19.15 -22.23
N ALA A 196 14.01 -18.17 -23.13
CA ALA A 196 13.30 -16.91 -22.88
C ALA A 196 11.77 -17.01 -23.02
N ASP A 197 11.26 -18.12 -23.63
CA ASP A 197 9.82 -18.32 -23.76
C ASP A 197 9.19 -18.47 -22.37
N PHE A 198 7.97 -17.96 -22.19
CA PHE A 198 7.26 -18.05 -20.93
C PHE A 198 5.90 -18.73 -21.10
N ALA A 199 5.43 -19.36 -20.04
CA ALA A 199 4.16 -20.07 -20.08
C ALA A 199 2.98 -19.10 -20.22
N LEU A 200 1.94 -19.55 -20.91
CA LEU A 200 0.61 -18.91 -20.96
C LEU A 200 -0.44 -19.80 -20.32
N TRP A 201 -0.31 -21.12 -20.56
CA TRP A 201 -1.14 -22.17 -19.98
C TRP A 201 -0.28 -23.35 -19.61
N LYS A 202 -0.41 -23.85 -18.37
CA LYS A 202 0.31 -25.04 -17.92
C LYS A 202 -0.61 -26.24 -17.82
N CYS A 203 -0.18 -27.38 -18.39
CA CYS A 203 -0.82 -28.67 -18.17
C CYS A 203 -0.69 -29.06 -16.69
N ALA A 204 -1.81 -29.31 -16.03
CA ALA A 204 -1.82 -29.67 -14.62
C ALA A 204 -1.35 -31.11 -14.39
N GLN A 205 -0.52 -31.32 -13.37
CA GLN A 205 -0.24 -32.65 -12.86
C GLN A 205 -1.47 -33.22 -12.12
N PRO A 206 -1.59 -34.54 -11.96
CA PRO A 206 -2.75 -35.16 -11.29
C PRO A 206 -3.03 -34.61 -9.89
N GLU A 207 -2.00 -34.15 -9.18
CA GLU A 207 -2.06 -33.61 -7.83
C GLU A 207 -2.61 -32.18 -7.75
N HIS A 208 -2.62 -31.44 -8.87
CA HIS A 208 -3.14 -30.08 -8.90
C HIS A 208 -4.67 -30.08 -8.78
N ILE A 209 -5.17 -29.54 -7.67
CA ILE A 209 -6.61 -29.39 -7.40
C ILE A 209 -7.18 -28.23 -8.25
N MET A 210 -6.47 -27.10 -8.28
CA MET A 210 -6.84 -25.90 -9.04
C MET A 210 -6.48 -26.09 -10.52
N ARG A 211 -7.40 -26.68 -11.29
CA ARG A 211 -7.24 -26.93 -12.74
C ARG A 211 -8.58 -26.86 -13.45
N TRP A 212 -8.57 -26.43 -14.67
CA TRP A 212 -9.75 -26.24 -15.51
C TRP A 212 -9.53 -26.88 -16.87
N PRO A 213 -10.62 -27.34 -17.53
CA PRO A 213 -10.55 -27.79 -18.91
C PRO A 213 -10.24 -26.62 -19.85
N SER A 214 -9.35 -26.85 -20.80
CA SER A 214 -9.03 -25.93 -21.87
C SER A 214 -8.93 -26.67 -23.20
N PRO A 215 -8.79 -25.97 -24.35
CA PRO A 215 -8.57 -26.62 -25.63
C PRO A 215 -7.30 -27.48 -25.70
N TRP A 216 -6.32 -27.20 -24.83
CA TRP A 216 -5.00 -27.86 -24.86
C TRP A 216 -4.87 -28.99 -23.85
N SER A 217 -5.36 -28.77 -22.65
CA SER A 217 -5.33 -29.76 -21.55
C SER A 217 -6.21 -29.34 -20.37
N ASN A 218 -6.37 -30.24 -19.38
CA ASN A 218 -6.74 -29.84 -18.04
C ASN A 218 -5.53 -29.16 -17.39
N GLY A 219 -5.66 -27.88 -17.07
CA GLY A 219 -4.55 -27.07 -16.60
C GLY A 219 -4.95 -25.78 -15.93
N PHE A 220 -4.05 -24.85 -15.86
CA PHE A 220 -4.26 -23.54 -15.27
C PHE A 220 -3.49 -22.47 -16.04
N PRO A 221 -3.96 -21.18 -16.03
CA PRO A 221 -3.23 -20.09 -16.65
C PRO A 221 -1.97 -19.79 -15.88
N ASP A 222 -0.94 -19.35 -16.59
CA ASP A 222 0.25 -18.82 -15.95
C ASP A 222 -0.03 -17.41 -15.40
N TRP A 223 0.65 -17.06 -14.31
CA TRP A 223 0.55 -15.78 -13.61
C TRP A 223 0.68 -14.55 -14.53
N HIS A 224 1.46 -14.62 -15.61
CA HIS A 224 1.64 -13.49 -16.52
C HIS A 224 0.39 -13.15 -17.36
N CYS A 225 -0.58 -14.08 -17.50
CA CYS A 225 -1.78 -13.86 -18.31
C CYS A 225 -2.89 -13.10 -17.59
N GLU A 226 -2.92 -13.15 -16.25
CA GLU A 226 -4.07 -12.69 -15.48
C GLU A 226 -4.30 -11.19 -15.59
N CYS A 227 -3.24 -10.37 -15.44
CA CYS A 227 -3.36 -8.91 -15.47
C CYS A 227 -3.74 -8.40 -16.85
N THR A 228 -3.21 -8.99 -17.93
CA THR A 228 -3.60 -8.67 -19.31
C THR A 228 -5.08 -8.95 -19.53
N ALA A 229 -5.55 -10.16 -19.19
CA ALA A 229 -6.93 -10.57 -19.42
C ALA A 229 -7.93 -9.76 -18.57
N MET A 230 -7.64 -9.55 -17.28
CA MET A 230 -8.52 -8.82 -16.37
C MET A 230 -8.47 -7.31 -16.61
N GLY A 231 -7.31 -6.75 -16.96
CA GLY A 231 -7.16 -5.35 -17.35
C GLY A 231 -8.03 -5.03 -18.57
N ARG A 232 -7.90 -5.83 -19.62
CA ARG A 232 -8.73 -5.72 -20.83
C ARG A 232 -10.23 -5.85 -20.53
N LYS A 233 -10.63 -6.80 -19.69
CA LYS A 233 -12.04 -7.02 -19.36
C LYS A 233 -12.69 -5.81 -18.68
N TYR A 234 -12.01 -5.19 -17.72
CA TYR A 234 -12.60 -4.16 -16.87
C TYR A 234 -12.29 -2.73 -17.29
N LEU A 235 -11.20 -2.52 -18.02
CA LEU A 235 -10.74 -1.20 -18.43
C LEU A 235 -10.75 -0.98 -19.95
N GLY A 236 -10.92 -2.06 -20.73
CA GLY A 236 -10.92 -2.02 -22.19
C GLY A 236 -9.56 -2.35 -22.80
N GLU A 237 -9.50 -2.35 -24.12
CA GLU A 237 -8.29 -2.67 -24.91
C GLU A 237 -7.13 -1.71 -24.64
N THR A 238 -7.44 -0.48 -24.26
CA THR A 238 -6.45 0.51 -23.85
C THR A 238 -6.95 1.29 -22.64
N PHE A 239 -6.11 1.47 -21.65
CA PHE A 239 -6.42 2.22 -20.43
C PHE A 239 -5.25 3.11 -19.97
N ASP A 240 -5.50 3.97 -18.97
CA ASP A 240 -4.59 5.07 -18.67
C ASP A 240 -3.36 4.63 -17.90
N ILE A 241 -3.51 3.99 -16.74
CA ILE A 241 -2.41 3.73 -15.80
C ILE A 241 -2.34 2.23 -15.48
N HIS A 242 -1.14 1.67 -15.60
CA HIS A 242 -0.82 0.36 -15.03
C HIS A 242 0.34 0.51 -14.03
N GLY A 243 0.18 -0.09 -12.86
CA GLY A 243 1.13 0.07 -11.78
C GLY A 243 1.51 -1.19 -11.02
N GLY A 244 2.68 -1.13 -10.39
CA GLY A 244 3.20 -2.20 -9.54
C GLY A 244 4.56 -1.87 -8.93
N GLY A 245 5.21 -2.86 -8.33
CA GLY A 245 6.59 -2.74 -7.86
C GLY A 245 7.60 -2.78 -9.02
N MET A 246 8.80 -2.22 -8.80
CA MET A 246 9.91 -2.29 -9.78
C MET A 246 10.34 -3.71 -10.13
N ASP A 247 10.10 -4.66 -9.25
CA ASP A 247 10.35 -6.10 -9.47
C ASP A 247 9.42 -6.69 -10.54
N LEU A 248 8.25 -6.09 -10.76
CA LEU A 248 7.31 -6.51 -11.80
C LEU A 248 7.67 -5.99 -13.20
N VAL A 249 8.54 -4.99 -13.33
CA VAL A 249 8.94 -4.45 -14.63
C VAL A 249 9.42 -5.57 -15.56
N PHE A 250 10.19 -6.52 -15.01
CA PHE A 250 10.64 -7.72 -15.69
C PHE A 250 10.63 -8.91 -14.72
N PRO A 251 10.05 -10.07 -15.11
CA PRO A 251 9.45 -10.34 -16.44
C PRO A 251 7.99 -9.89 -16.61
N HIS A 252 7.22 -9.73 -15.52
CA HIS A 252 5.74 -9.72 -15.52
C HIS A 252 5.13 -8.66 -16.47
N HIS A 253 5.41 -7.38 -16.26
CA HIS A 253 4.85 -6.30 -17.10
C HIS A 253 5.39 -6.30 -18.53
N GLU A 254 6.62 -6.76 -18.74
CA GLU A 254 7.15 -6.98 -20.09
C GLU A 254 6.37 -8.07 -20.82
N CYS A 255 6.03 -9.17 -20.13
CA CYS A 255 5.18 -10.23 -20.66
C CYS A 255 3.76 -9.72 -20.97
N GLU A 256 3.19 -8.86 -20.14
CA GLU A 256 1.88 -8.26 -20.41
C GLU A 256 1.89 -7.39 -21.68
N ILE A 257 2.93 -6.58 -21.87
CA ILE A 257 3.10 -5.80 -23.11
C ILE A 257 3.17 -6.73 -24.32
N ALA A 258 3.97 -7.80 -24.23
CA ALA A 258 4.11 -8.77 -25.31
C ALA A 258 2.79 -9.48 -25.61
N GLN A 259 2.03 -9.87 -24.59
CA GLN A 259 0.72 -10.50 -24.75
C GLN A 259 -0.30 -9.56 -25.41
N ALA A 260 -0.38 -8.29 -24.98
CA ALA A 260 -1.29 -7.31 -25.55
C ALA A 260 -0.97 -7.04 -27.02
N VAL A 261 0.30 -6.83 -27.35
CA VAL A 261 0.72 -6.61 -28.75
C VAL A 261 0.52 -7.84 -29.59
N ALA A 262 0.80 -9.03 -29.06
CA ALA A 262 0.60 -10.30 -29.78
C ALA A 262 -0.88 -10.64 -30.02
N SER A 263 -1.79 -10.27 -29.11
CA SER A 263 -3.24 -10.53 -29.24
C SER A 263 -3.95 -9.45 -30.06
N GLU A 264 -3.66 -8.17 -29.82
CA GLU A 264 -4.43 -7.03 -30.35
C GLU A 264 -3.65 -6.11 -31.31
N GLY A 265 -2.33 -6.28 -31.41
CA GLY A 265 -1.48 -5.49 -32.29
C GLY A 265 -1.05 -4.13 -31.73
N HIS A 266 -1.41 -3.80 -30.48
CA HIS A 266 -1.04 -2.53 -29.83
C HIS A 266 -0.82 -2.72 -28.32
N GLN A 267 -0.16 -1.73 -27.70
CA GLN A 267 0.01 -1.69 -26.25
C GLN A 267 -1.31 -1.26 -25.56
N MET A 268 -1.63 -1.92 -24.47
CA MET A 268 -2.87 -1.65 -23.72
C MET A 268 -2.76 -0.50 -22.71
N VAL A 269 -1.54 -0.05 -22.37
CA VAL A 269 -1.31 0.91 -21.28
C VAL A 269 -0.63 2.18 -21.78
N ARG A 270 -1.18 3.32 -21.37
CA ARG A 270 -0.62 4.62 -21.70
C ARG A 270 0.52 5.03 -20.77
N TYR A 271 0.35 4.86 -19.45
CA TYR A 271 1.33 5.23 -18.43
C TYR A 271 1.67 4.04 -17.54
N TRP A 272 2.93 3.61 -17.57
CA TRP A 272 3.47 2.60 -16.69
C TRP A 272 4.11 3.25 -15.48
N MET A 273 3.58 2.96 -14.27
CA MET A 273 4.07 3.54 -13.03
C MET A 273 4.62 2.44 -12.11
N HIS A 274 5.83 2.65 -11.58
CA HIS A 274 6.46 1.66 -10.70
C HIS A 274 7.00 2.32 -9.43
N ASN A 275 6.62 1.76 -8.28
CA ASN A 275 7.26 2.12 -7.02
C ASN A 275 8.52 1.30 -6.80
N ASN A 276 9.53 1.93 -6.18
CA ASN A 276 10.78 1.25 -5.87
C ASN A 276 10.64 0.36 -4.63
N MET A 277 11.65 -0.48 -4.39
CA MET A 277 11.67 -1.50 -3.33
C MET A 277 11.79 -0.89 -1.92
N ILE A 278 11.43 -1.70 -0.92
CA ILE A 278 11.81 -1.50 0.48
C ILE A 278 12.93 -2.47 0.82
N THR A 279 13.97 -1.96 1.47
CA THR A 279 15.04 -2.74 2.07
C THR A 279 14.92 -2.76 3.59
N ILE A 280 15.59 -3.68 4.23
CA ILE A 280 15.69 -3.80 5.69
C ILE A 280 17.17 -3.75 6.06
N ASN A 281 17.60 -2.65 6.70
CA ASN A 281 19.01 -2.39 7.00
C ASN A 281 19.92 -2.57 5.76
N GLY A 282 19.51 -1.96 4.65
CA GLY A 282 20.23 -1.98 3.37
C GLY A 282 20.13 -3.29 2.59
N GLN A 283 19.39 -4.29 3.07
CA GLN A 283 19.26 -5.60 2.42
C GLN A 283 17.84 -5.82 1.88
N LYS A 284 17.72 -6.56 0.78
CA LYS A 284 16.42 -7.02 0.29
C LYS A 284 15.73 -7.85 1.39
N MET A 285 14.43 -7.63 1.58
CA MET A 285 13.62 -8.44 2.49
C MET A 285 13.42 -9.86 1.91
N GLY A 286 13.63 -10.88 2.72
CA GLY A 286 13.44 -12.26 2.30
C GLY A 286 13.39 -13.26 3.47
N LYS A 287 12.53 -14.27 3.35
CA LYS A 287 12.42 -15.34 4.37
C LYS A 287 13.75 -16.10 4.55
N SER A 288 14.45 -16.37 3.45
CA SER A 288 15.76 -17.04 3.47
C SER A 288 16.86 -16.21 4.13
N LEU A 289 16.70 -14.88 4.17
CA LEU A 289 17.65 -13.94 4.81
C LEU A 289 17.34 -13.72 6.30
N GLY A 290 16.24 -14.28 6.81
CA GLY A 290 15.83 -14.14 8.20
C GLY A 290 15.43 -12.71 8.61
N ASN A 291 15.19 -11.83 7.63
CA ASN A 291 14.80 -10.42 7.82
C ASN A 291 13.37 -10.13 7.35
N PHE A 292 12.53 -11.16 7.24
CA PHE A 292 11.14 -11.03 6.84
C PHE A 292 10.28 -10.61 8.04
N ILE A 293 9.47 -9.58 7.86
CA ILE A 293 8.56 -9.05 8.88
C ILE A 293 7.19 -8.80 8.22
N THR A 294 6.14 -9.36 8.82
CA THR A 294 4.76 -9.12 8.38
C THR A 294 4.22 -7.80 8.92
N LEU A 295 3.17 -7.27 8.30
CA LEU A 295 2.50 -6.05 8.78
C LEU A 295 1.89 -6.25 10.17
N ASP A 296 1.31 -7.42 10.44
CA ASP A 296 0.77 -7.76 11.76
C ASP A 296 1.87 -7.75 12.84
N GLU A 297 3.05 -8.28 12.54
CA GLU A 297 4.20 -8.22 13.44
C GLU A 297 4.68 -6.78 13.68
N PHE A 298 4.64 -5.90 12.66
CA PHE A 298 4.90 -4.48 12.88
C PHE A 298 3.90 -3.84 13.84
N PHE A 299 2.60 -4.13 13.64
CA PHE A 299 1.54 -3.54 14.45
C PHE A 299 1.51 -4.05 15.88
N THR A 300 1.94 -5.30 16.12
CA THR A 300 1.97 -5.93 17.45
C THR A 300 3.34 -5.85 18.14
N GLY A 301 4.40 -5.58 17.38
CA GLY A 301 5.78 -5.63 17.90
C GLY A 301 6.29 -7.04 18.19
N SER A 302 5.66 -8.06 17.66
CA SER A 302 5.94 -9.48 18.00
C SER A 302 7.18 -10.06 17.30
N ASN A 303 7.78 -9.38 16.33
CA ASN A 303 8.99 -9.85 15.65
C ASN A 303 10.26 -9.44 16.40
N LYS A 304 11.23 -10.37 16.52
CA LYS A 304 12.51 -10.15 17.22
C LYS A 304 13.39 -9.03 16.64
N LEU A 305 13.14 -8.61 15.41
CA LEU A 305 13.86 -7.54 14.75
C LEU A 305 13.29 -6.15 15.10
N LEU A 306 12.14 -6.11 15.75
CA LEU A 306 11.47 -4.88 16.15
C LEU A 306 11.79 -4.57 17.61
N THR A 307 12.04 -3.29 17.90
CA THR A 307 12.27 -2.80 19.27
C THR A 307 10.97 -2.44 19.97
N GLN A 308 9.90 -2.24 19.22
CA GLN A 308 8.56 -1.89 19.71
C GLN A 308 7.49 -2.21 18.66
N ALA A 309 6.22 -2.13 19.03
CA ALA A 309 5.11 -2.06 18.08
C ALA A 309 5.10 -0.70 17.37
N TYR A 310 4.75 -0.70 16.10
CA TYR A 310 4.58 0.52 15.30
C TYR A 310 3.16 0.61 14.76
N SER A 311 2.55 1.74 14.90
CA SER A 311 1.19 1.94 14.42
C SER A 311 1.10 1.84 12.88
N PRO A 312 -0.06 1.44 12.33
CA PRO A 312 -0.28 1.45 10.89
C PRO A 312 -0.02 2.82 10.25
N MET A 313 -0.39 3.91 10.93
CA MET A 313 -0.15 5.26 10.43
C MET A 313 1.33 5.65 10.47
N THR A 314 2.10 5.15 11.43
CA THR A 314 3.57 5.30 11.43
C THR A 314 4.18 4.64 10.21
N ILE A 315 3.75 3.42 9.86
CA ILE A 315 4.21 2.71 8.65
C ILE A 315 3.82 3.47 7.38
N ARG A 316 2.56 3.94 7.30
CA ARG A 316 2.10 4.75 6.17
C ARG A 316 2.93 6.03 6.02
N PHE A 317 3.11 6.77 7.10
CA PHE A 317 3.86 8.01 7.11
C PHE A 317 5.33 7.80 6.74
N PHE A 318 5.97 6.76 7.28
CA PHE A 318 7.33 6.35 6.93
C PHE A 318 7.49 6.12 5.42
N ILE A 319 6.55 5.40 4.80
CA ILE A 319 6.56 5.16 3.36
C ILE A 319 6.40 6.46 2.57
N LEU A 320 5.53 7.37 3.01
CA LEU A 320 5.26 8.65 2.33
C LEU A 320 6.36 9.68 2.47
N GLN A 321 7.28 9.51 3.43
CA GLN A 321 8.46 10.39 3.58
C GLN A 321 9.51 10.20 2.48
N ALA A 322 9.40 9.16 1.66
CA ALA A 322 10.24 8.95 0.49
C ALA A 322 9.40 9.02 -0.78
N HIS A 323 9.98 9.59 -1.85
CA HIS A 323 9.35 9.55 -3.17
C HIS A 323 9.09 8.10 -3.59
N TYR A 324 7.95 7.81 -4.24
CA TYR A 324 7.58 6.43 -4.57
C TYR A 324 8.62 5.72 -5.46
N ARG A 325 9.35 6.44 -6.32
CA ARG A 325 10.44 5.90 -7.15
C ARG A 325 11.78 5.73 -6.42
N SER A 326 11.91 6.21 -5.20
CA SER A 326 13.12 6.03 -4.40
C SER A 326 13.03 4.76 -3.55
N THR A 327 14.16 4.10 -3.33
CA THR A 327 14.24 3.00 -2.35
C THR A 327 13.95 3.54 -0.94
N VAL A 328 13.24 2.77 -0.14
CA VAL A 328 13.02 3.05 1.29
C VAL A 328 13.74 2.00 2.10
N ASP A 329 14.58 2.43 3.01
CA ASP A 329 15.30 1.52 3.91
C ASP A 329 14.68 1.55 5.30
N PHE A 330 14.17 0.39 5.72
CA PHE A 330 13.63 0.20 7.05
C PHE A 330 14.76 0.00 8.07
N SER A 331 14.68 0.75 9.18
CA SER A 331 15.34 0.45 10.44
C SER A 331 14.43 0.88 11.60
N ASN A 332 14.67 0.36 12.81
CA ASN A 332 13.91 0.80 13.99
C ASN A 332 14.05 2.30 14.23
N GLU A 333 15.24 2.84 14.05
CA GLU A 333 15.53 4.28 14.21
C GLU A 333 14.73 5.12 13.21
N ALA A 334 14.65 4.66 11.96
CA ALA A 334 13.87 5.34 10.91
C ALA A 334 12.37 5.36 11.22
N LEU A 335 11.82 4.24 11.71
CA LEU A 335 10.42 4.18 12.12
C LEU A 335 10.13 5.01 13.37
N GLN A 336 11.01 5.01 14.37
CA GLN A 336 10.86 5.86 15.55
C GLN A 336 10.94 7.36 15.20
N ALA A 337 11.79 7.71 14.22
CA ALA A 337 11.83 9.08 13.69
C ALA A 337 10.54 9.44 12.96
N ALA A 338 9.99 8.51 12.15
CA ALA A 338 8.71 8.68 11.47
C ALA A 338 7.54 8.83 12.45
N GLU A 339 7.49 8.02 13.50
CA GLU A 339 6.48 8.11 14.58
C GLU A 339 6.46 9.50 15.21
N LYS A 340 7.63 9.99 15.67
CA LYS A 340 7.77 11.34 16.24
C LYS A 340 7.40 12.44 15.23
N GLY A 341 7.72 12.23 13.95
CA GLY A 341 7.34 13.14 12.86
C GLY A 341 5.82 13.20 12.69
N LEU A 342 5.17 12.05 12.65
CA LEU A 342 3.71 11.94 12.54
C LEU A 342 3.01 12.58 13.73
N GLU A 343 3.45 12.28 14.97
CA GLU A 343 2.92 12.89 16.19
C GLU A 343 3.00 14.41 16.13
N ARG A 344 4.17 14.95 15.74
CA ARG A 344 4.36 16.40 15.61
C ARG A 344 3.47 17.03 14.55
N LEU A 345 3.23 16.35 13.43
CA LEU A 345 2.33 16.82 12.38
C LEU A 345 0.88 16.85 12.88
N LEU A 346 0.43 15.77 13.51
CA LEU A 346 -0.94 15.66 14.04
C LEU A 346 -1.19 16.60 15.22
N GLU A 347 -0.19 16.84 16.07
CA GLU A 347 -0.28 17.87 17.12
C GLU A 347 -0.41 19.28 16.51
N GLY A 348 0.30 19.55 15.40
CA GLY A 348 0.11 20.77 14.61
C GLY A 348 -1.35 20.96 14.17
N VAL A 349 -1.98 19.88 13.70
CA VAL A 349 -3.42 19.92 13.33
C VAL A 349 -4.30 20.24 14.55
N LYS A 350 -4.09 19.55 15.68
CA LYS A 350 -4.84 19.82 16.93
C LYS A 350 -4.66 21.26 17.43
N ASN A 351 -3.46 21.82 17.24
CA ASN A 351 -3.14 23.18 17.65
C ASN A 351 -3.88 24.24 16.83
N LEU A 352 -4.23 23.98 15.56
CA LEU A 352 -5.03 24.89 14.74
C LEU A 352 -6.39 25.20 15.39
N ASP A 353 -7.00 24.23 16.05
CA ASP A 353 -8.30 24.42 16.72
C ASP A 353 -8.21 25.21 18.03
N ARG A 354 -6.99 25.32 18.60
CA ARG A 354 -6.73 26.07 19.84
C ARG A 354 -6.40 27.54 19.58
N ILE A 355 -6.16 27.93 18.33
CA ILE A 355 -5.77 29.30 17.97
C ILE A 355 -7.00 30.22 17.98
N THR A 356 -6.91 31.31 18.71
CA THR A 356 -7.84 32.42 18.60
C THR A 356 -7.32 33.41 17.56
N PRO A 357 -8.07 33.68 16.48
CA PRO A 357 -7.60 34.54 15.41
C PRO A 357 -7.46 36.00 15.87
N ALA A 358 -6.48 36.68 15.32
CA ALA A 358 -6.23 38.11 15.51
C ALA A 358 -6.82 38.95 14.36
N LYS A 359 -6.71 40.27 14.43
CA LYS A 359 -7.17 41.17 13.36
C LYS A 359 -6.34 41.05 12.08
N ALA A 360 -5.07 40.67 12.20
CA ALA A 360 -4.15 40.54 11.07
C ALA A 360 -3.07 39.49 11.37
N THR A 361 -2.54 38.90 10.31
CA THR A 361 -1.37 38.00 10.37
C THR A 361 -0.09 38.81 10.47
N SER A 362 0.79 38.40 11.39
CA SER A 362 2.09 39.02 11.60
C SER A 362 3.09 38.01 12.19
N GLY A 363 4.35 38.10 11.75
CA GLY A 363 5.44 37.26 12.22
C GLY A 363 5.50 35.85 11.59
N ILE A 364 4.57 35.51 10.71
CA ILE A 364 4.53 34.29 9.88
C ILE A 364 4.06 34.61 8.46
N GLU A 365 4.35 33.70 7.52
CA GLU A 365 3.93 33.83 6.10
C GLU A 365 3.18 32.54 5.68
N PRO A 366 1.86 32.42 6.00
CA PRO A 366 1.08 31.22 5.68
C PRO A 366 0.64 31.13 4.21
N LYS A 367 0.71 32.27 3.45
CA LYS A 367 0.22 32.33 2.08
C LYS A 367 1.06 31.48 1.13
N GLY A 368 0.41 30.92 0.12
CA GLY A 368 1.06 30.10 -0.90
C GLY A 368 1.37 28.65 -0.45
N LEU A 369 0.95 28.22 0.75
CA LEU A 369 1.16 26.84 1.20
C LEU A 369 0.40 25.85 0.31
N ARG A 370 -0.85 26.17 -0.03
CA ARG A 370 -1.71 25.33 -0.88
C ARG A 370 -1.06 25.13 -2.25
N GLU A 371 -0.61 26.20 -2.87
CA GLU A 371 0.06 26.20 -4.16
C GLU A 371 1.32 25.34 -4.13
N LYS A 372 2.17 25.51 -3.12
CA LYS A 372 3.38 24.71 -2.94
C LYS A 372 3.08 23.20 -2.77
N CYS A 373 2.03 22.85 -2.04
CA CYS A 373 1.61 21.46 -1.88
C CYS A 373 1.08 20.88 -3.21
N TYR A 374 0.31 21.67 -3.99
CA TYR A 374 -0.13 21.26 -5.33
C TYR A 374 1.03 21.13 -6.31
N GLU A 375 1.97 22.09 -6.33
CA GLU A 375 3.17 22.01 -7.16
C GLU A 375 3.94 20.70 -6.90
N ALA A 376 4.12 20.36 -5.63
CA ALA A 376 4.78 19.11 -5.25
C ALA A 376 3.99 17.87 -5.69
N MET A 377 2.67 17.85 -5.49
CA MET A 377 1.85 16.70 -5.93
C MET A 377 1.81 16.60 -7.46
N ASN A 378 1.77 17.74 -8.16
CA ASN A 378 1.75 17.79 -9.61
C ASN A 378 3.10 17.41 -10.25
N ASP A 379 4.19 17.44 -9.48
CA ASP A 379 5.50 16.98 -9.89
C ASP A 379 5.72 15.52 -9.49
N ASP A 380 5.00 14.60 -10.12
CA ASP A 380 5.15 13.16 -9.98
C ASP A 380 4.83 12.66 -8.56
N LEU A 381 3.75 13.22 -7.97
CA LEU A 381 3.22 12.80 -6.67
C LEU A 381 4.27 12.86 -5.54
N ASN A 382 4.97 13.97 -5.45
CA ASN A 382 6.12 14.17 -4.56
C ASN A 382 5.69 14.39 -3.09
N THR A 383 5.19 13.33 -2.46
CA THR A 383 4.71 13.35 -1.07
C THR A 383 5.76 13.83 -0.05
N PRO A 384 7.07 13.51 -0.15
CA PRO A 384 8.05 14.04 0.80
C PRO A 384 8.16 15.56 0.79
N ILE A 385 8.01 16.21 -0.37
CA ILE A 385 8.02 17.67 -0.46
C ILE A 385 6.73 18.25 0.16
N VAL A 386 5.56 17.64 -0.08
CA VAL A 386 4.31 18.01 0.61
C VAL A 386 4.49 17.95 2.12
N ILE A 387 5.01 16.84 2.65
CA ILE A 387 5.27 16.65 4.08
C ILE A 387 6.23 17.73 4.62
N SER A 388 7.27 18.09 3.85
CA SER A 388 8.19 19.18 4.22
C SER A 388 7.46 20.50 4.36
N HIS A 389 6.60 20.89 3.41
CA HIS A 389 5.80 22.12 3.49
C HIS A 389 4.81 22.11 4.67
N LEU A 390 4.21 20.95 4.97
CA LEU A 390 3.35 20.81 6.14
C LEU A 390 4.11 20.96 7.46
N PHE A 391 5.38 20.50 7.53
CA PHE A 391 6.23 20.74 8.69
C PHE A 391 6.63 22.20 8.84
N ASP A 392 6.87 22.91 7.75
CA ASP A 392 7.11 24.36 7.78
C ASP A 392 5.90 25.09 8.34
N ALA A 393 4.71 24.72 7.89
CA ALA A 393 3.46 25.26 8.41
C ALA A 393 3.24 24.90 9.88
N THR A 394 3.57 23.68 10.31
CA THR A 394 3.51 23.28 11.72
C THR A 394 4.40 24.17 12.61
N ARG A 395 5.60 24.58 12.10
CA ARG A 395 6.43 25.55 12.82
C ARG A 395 5.77 26.92 12.94
N MET A 396 5.07 27.39 11.89
CA MET A 396 4.31 28.65 11.94
C MET A 396 3.17 28.56 12.98
N ILE A 397 2.42 27.45 12.99
CA ILE A 397 1.35 27.19 13.97
C ILE A 397 1.90 27.28 15.39
N ASN A 398 3.01 26.60 15.68
CA ASN A 398 3.63 26.63 17.01
C ASN A 398 4.11 28.04 17.40
N THR A 399 4.60 28.85 16.45
CA THR A 399 4.98 30.26 16.69
C THR A 399 3.76 31.09 17.12
N VAL A 400 2.59 30.83 16.55
CA VAL A 400 1.33 31.49 16.94
C VAL A 400 0.87 31.01 18.33
N ILE A 401 0.95 29.72 18.61
CA ILE A 401 0.62 29.16 19.95
C ILE A 401 1.51 29.75 21.02
N ASP A 402 2.80 29.91 20.73
CA ASP A 402 3.79 30.55 21.62
C ASP A 402 3.57 32.08 21.79
N LYS A 403 2.58 32.65 21.11
CA LYS A 403 2.27 34.11 21.10
C LYS A 403 3.41 34.98 20.57
N LYS A 404 4.29 34.42 19.73
CA LYS A 404 5.38 35.13 19.05
C LYS A 404 4.95 35.69 17.69
N ALA A 405 3.80 35.23 17.18
CA ALA A 405 3.17 35.65 15.94
C ALA A 405 1.65 35.70 16.11
N THR A 406 0.96 36.30 15.16
CA THR A 406 -0.50 36.33 15.08
C THR A 406 -0.97 35.85 13.73
N ILE A 407 -2.21 35.35 13.67
CA ILE A 407 -2.84 34.89 12.44
C ILE A 407 -4.25 35.48 12.31
N SER A 408 -4.63 35.94 11.13
CA SER A 408 -6.00 36.38 10.84
C SER A 408 -6.97 35.20 10.79
N ALA A 409 -8.26 35.49 10.89
CA ALA A 409 -9.29 34.45 10.75
C ALA A 409 -9.26 33.81 9.34
N GLU A 410 -9.04 34.60 8.31
CA GLU A 410 -8.94 34.12 6.92
C GLU A 410 -7.76 33.18 6.71
N ASP A 411 -6.56 33.58 7.14
CA ASP A 411 -5.34 32.75 7.01
C ASP A 411 -5.42 31.48 7.88
N LEU A 412 -6.08 31.54 9.05
CA LEU A 412 -6.29 30.39 9.91
C LEU A 412 -7.21 29.34 9.25
N GLU A 413 -8.32 29.79 8.67
CA GLU A 413 -9.25 28.89 7.97
C GLU A 413 -8.59 28.31 6.70
N GLU A 414 -7.75 29.09 6.00
CA GLU A 414 -6.98 28.57 4.88
C GLU A 414 -5.98 27.49 5.34
N LEU A 415 -5.23 27.70 6.43
CA LEU A 415 -4.35 26.66 6.99
C LEU A 415 -5.11 25.42 7.40
N LYS A 416 -6.24 25.54 8.08
CA LYS A 416 -7.09 24.39 8.45
C LYS A 416 -7.52 23.61 7.21
N SER A 417 -7.98 24.30 6.19
CA SER A 417 -8.40 23.70 4.91
C SER A 417 -7.24 22.97 4.22
N VAL A 418 -6.04 23.55 4.19
CA VAL A 418 -4.84 22.93 3.59
C VAL A 418 -4.43 21.68 4.38
N PHE A 419 -4.39 21.76 5.72
CA PHE A 419 -4.04 20.59 6.53
C PHE A 419 -5.09 19.48 6.39
N HIS A 420 -6.39 19.80 6.41
CA HIS A 420 -7.42 18.80 6.19
C HIS A 420 -7.24 18.10 4.84
N LEU A 421 -7.09 18.86 3.77
CA LEU A 421 -6.95 18.34 2.42
C LEU A 421 -5.70 17.47 2.27
N PHE A 422 -4.53 17.99 2.64
CA PHE A 422 -3.27 17.27 2.34
C PHE A 422 -2.97 16.20 3.37
N VAL A 423 -3.23 16.40 4.66
CA VAL A 423 -2.95 15.40 5.69
C VAL A 423 -3.94 14.23 5.62
N PHE A 424 -5.25 14.55 5.60
CA PHE A 424 -6.27 13.50 5.73
C PHE A 424 -6.77 12.97 4.38
N ASP A 425 -7.13 13.85 3.44
CA ASP A 425 -7.74 13.40 2.20
C ASP A 425 -6.71 12.84 1.21
N ILE A 426 -5.59 13.54 0.98
CA ILE A 426 -4.59 13.17 -0.02
C ILE A 426 -3.56 12.18 0.57
N LEU A 427 -2.84 12.54 1.65
CA LEU A 427 -1.88 11.64 2.27
C LEU A 427 -2.54 10.48 3.02
N GLY A 428 -3.86 10.58 3.29
CA GLY A 428 -4.63 9.52 3.94
C GLY A 428 -4.13 9.20 5.35
N LEU A 429 -3.51 10.15 6.01
CA LEU A 429 -3.15 10.04 7.42
C LEU A 429 -4.40 10.23 8.27
N LYS A 430 -4.43 9.65 9.44
CA LYS A 430 -5.50 9.86 10.42
C LYS A 430 -4.94 9.81 11.83
N ALA A 431 -5.58 10.55 12.73
CA ALA A 431 -5.28 10.40 14.13
C ALA A 431 -5.67 8.98 14.55
N GLU A 432 -4.73 8.24 15.06
CA GLU A 432 -5.03 6.94 15.66
C GLU A 432 -5.70 7.22 17.02
N ALA A 433 -6.68 6.39 17.37
CA ALA A 433 -7.19 6.39 18.74
C ALA A 433 -5.96 6.19 19.64
N GLU A 434 -5.67 7.19 20.47
CA GLU A 434 -4.58 7.12 21.45
C GLU A 434 -4.67 5.74 22.12
N ASN A 435 -3.52 5.08 22.23
CA ASN A 435 -3.43 3.72 22.74
C ASN A 435 -4.08 3.72 24.15
N ASN A 436 -5.38 3.43 24.19
CA ASN A 436 -6.21 3.57 25.37
C ASN A 436 -5.65 2.77 26.55
N ALA A 437 -4.93 1.66 26.28
CA ALA A 437 -4.39 0.80 27.31
C ALA A 437 -3.30 1.51 28.17
N ALA A 438 -2.31 2.15 27.53
CA ALA A 438 -1.27 2.89 28.27
C ALA A 438 -1.85 4.12 28.99
N ARG A 439 -2.83 4.76 28.38
CA ARG A 439 -3.55 5.90 28.97
C ARG A 439 -4.45 5.47 30.09
N GLU A 440 -5.21 4.38 29.94
CA GLU A 440 -6.04 3.78 31.01
C GLU A 440 -5.17 3.31 32.18
N GLU A 441 -4.01 2.72 31.90
CA GLU A 441 -3.04 2.35 32.94
C GLU A 441 -2.47 3.57 33.67
N ALA A 442 -2.09 4.63 32.94
CA ALA A 442 -1.63 5.88 33.53
C ALA A 442 -2.75 6.57 34.34
N TYR A 443 -3.97 6.60 33.80
CA TYR A 443 -5.14 7.09 34.52
C TYR A 443 -5.40 6.28 35.81
N GLY A 444 -5.36 4.96 35.72
CA GLY A 444 -5.51 4.07 36.87
C GLY A 444 -4.50 4.40 37.96
N LYS A 445 -3.23 4.51 37.63
CA LYS A 445 -2.16 4.87 38.58
C LYS A 445 -2.35 6.24 39.22
N VAL A 446 -2.83 7.24 38.46
CA VAL A 446 -3.13 8.57 39.01
C VAL A 446 -4.33 8.53 39.96
N VAL A 447 -5.38 7.80 39.64
CA VAL A 447 -6.54 7.61 40.52
C VAL A 447 -6.15 6.87 41.81
N ASP A 448 -5.36 5.79 41.67
CA ASP A 448 -4.83 5.04 42.82
C ASP A 448 -4.00 5.93 43.75
N MET A 449 -3.10 6.75 43.20
CA MET A 449 -2.29 7.70 43.96
C MET A 449 -3.17 8.73 44.75
N LEU A 450 -4.24 9.25 44.11
CA LEU A 450 -5.18 10.15 44.78
C LEU A 450 -5.96 9.46 45.88
N LEU A 451 -6.34 8.20 45.67
CA LEU A 451 -7.07 7.42 46.69
C LEU A 451 -6.16 7.00 47.85
N GLU A 452 -4.88 6.71 47.61
CA GLU A 452 -3.88 6.52 48.65
C GLU A 452 -3.71 7.78 49.50
N GLN A 453 -3.62 8.97 48.90
CA GLN A 453 -3.59 10.26 49.61
C GLN A 453 -4.87 10.46 50.46
N ARG A 454 -6.03 10.09 49.90
CA ARG A 454 -7.30 10.15 50.65
C ARG A 454 -7.29 9.21 51.85
N MET A 455 -6.77 8.01 51.73
CA MET A 455 -6.64 7.05 52.82
C MET A 455 -5.69 7.60 53.91
N GLN A 456 -4.58 8.21 53.51
CA GLN A 456 -3.65 8.83 54.45
C GLN A 456 -4.23 10.02 55.18
N ALA A 457 -5.04 10.87 54.51
CA ALA A 457 -5.81 11.94 55.14
C ALA A 457 -6.81 11.39 56.17
N LYS A 458 -7.54 10.32 55.86
CA LYS A 458 -8.40 9.62 56.81
C LYS A 458 -7.66 9.11 58.06
N ALA A 459 -6.50 8.48 57.86
CA ALA A 459 -5.67 7.98 58.95
C ALA A 459 -5.21 9.10 59.86
N ASN A 460 -4.93 10.26 59.31
CA ASN A 460 -4.54 11.48 60.05
C ASN A 460 -5.74 12.29 60.61
N LYS A 461 -6.98 11.80 60.44
CA LYS A 461 -8.20 12.47 60.81
C LYS A 461 -8.45 13.82 60.11
N ASP A 462 -7.80 14.01 58.93
CA ASP A 462 -8.05 15.14 58.04
C ASP A 462 -9.24 14.83 57.12
N TRP A 463 -10.42 15.00 57.67
CA TRP A 463 -11.68 14.69 56.98
C TRP A 463 -11.93 15.66 55.83
N ALA A 464 -11.48 16.91 55.95
CA ALA A 464 -11.67 17.95 54.94
C ALA A 464 -10.96 17.58 53.62
N THR A 465 -9.69 17.18 53.71
CA THR A 465 -8.91 16.72 52.54
C THR A 465 -9.46 15.42 51.97
N SER A 466 -9.84 14.45 52.82
CA SER A 466 -10.44 13.19 52.40
C SER A 466 -11.74 13.36 51.61
N ASP A 467 -12.65 14.21 52.12
CA ASP A 467 -13.91 14.47 51.44
C ASP A 467 -13.73 15.25 50.15
N LYS A 468 -12.84 16.24 50.11
CA LYS A 468 -12.50 16.98 48.90
C LYS A 468 -12.00 16.09 47.77
N ILE A 469 -11.12 15.11 48.05
CA ILE A 469 -10.63 14.17 47.06
C ILE A 469 -11.79 13.29 46.55
N ARG A 470 -12.63 12.76 47.44
CA ARG A 470 -13.80 11.96 47.05
C ARG A 470 -14.74 12.72 46.13
N ASP A 471 -15.07 13.94 46.52
CA ASP A 471 -16.06 14.76 45.80
C ASP A 471 -15.53 15.21 44.43
N ASN A 472 -14.24 15.51 44.34
CA ASN A 472 -13.59 15.79 43.07
C ASN A 472 -13.60 14.55 42.12
N LEU A 473 -13.29 13.38 42.64
CA LEU A 473 -13.34 12.14 41.84
C LEU A 473 -14.76 11.82 41.39
N ALA A 474 -15.76 12.02 42.29
CA ALA A 474 -17.16 11.84 41.95
C ALA A 474 -17.64 12.83 40.86
N ALA A 475 -17.21 14.09 40.96
CA ALA A 475 -17.50 15.09 39.92
C ALA A 475 -16.89 14.74 38.55
N LEU A 476 -15.82 13.99 38.53
CA LEU A 476 -15.16 13.47 37.29
C LEU A 476 -15.77 12.12 36.82
N GLY A 477 -16.83 11.62 37.51
CA GLY A 477 -17.52 10.38 37.14
C GLY A 477 -16.95 9.10 37.77
N PHE A 478 -16.01 9.22 38.72
CA PHE A 478 -15.47 8.03 39.39
C PHE A 478 -16.35 7.63 40.57
N GLU A 479 -16.77 6.38 40.60
CA GLU A 479 -17.42 5.77 41.79
C GLU A 479 -16.36 5.06 42.62
N VAL A 480 -16.17 5.53 43.86
CA VAL A 480 -15.17 5.01 44.79
C VAL A 480 -15.85 4.26 45.93
N LYS A 481 -15.38 3.05 46.25
CA LYS A 481 -15.85 2.24 47.38
C LYS A 481 -14.70 1.92 48.31
N ASP A 482 -14.85 2.25 49.58
CA ASP A 482 -13.91 1.83 50.63
C ASP A 482 -14.13 0.36 50.96
N THR A 483 -13.04 -0.37 51.11
CA THR A 483 -13.02 -1.79 51.52
C THR A 483 -12.24 -1.97 52.84
N LYS A 484 -12.29 -3.16 53.43
CA LYS A 484 -11.52 -3.44 54.66
C LYS A 484 -9.99 -3.31 54.46
N ASP A 485 -9.51 -3.61 53.26
CA ASP A 485 -8.11 -3.66 52.94
C ASP A 485 -7.64 -2.52 51.99
N GLY A 486 -8.48 -1.46 51.82
CA GLY A 486 -8.13 -0.35 50.92
C GLY A 486 -9.35 0.27 50.23
N PHE A 487 -9.30 0.38 48.93
CA PHE A 487 -10.35 0.98 48.09
C PHE A 487 -10.51 0.23 46.77
N THR A 488 -11.67 0.39 46.15
CA THR A 488 -11.92 0.03 44.76
C THR A 488 -12.61 1.20 44.07
N TRP A 489 -12.40 1.32 42.77
CA TRP A 489 -13.05 2.37 41.98
C TRP A 489 -13.43 1.89 40.59
N LYS A 490 -14.40 2.57 39.98
CA LYS A 490 -14.75 2.44 38.58
C LYS A 490 -15.12 3.78 38.00
N LEU A 491 -14.83 3.97 36.69
CA LEU A 491 -15.34 5.13 35.97
C LEU A 491 -16.71 4.78 35.39
N ASN A 492 -17.72 5.58 35.71
CA ASN A 492 -19.04 5.45 35.11
C ASN A 492 -19.03 6.23 33.78
N LYS A 493 -19.32 5.53 32.68
CA LYS A 493 -19.42 6.11 31.32
C LYS A 493 -20.72 6.93 31.21
#